data_a87f1cfc2faa15e331f102ccd139b0fb
#
_entry.id   a87f1cfc2faa15e331f102ccd139b0fb
#
_cell.length_a   1.000
_cell.length_b   1.000
_cell.length_c   1.000
_cell.angle_alpha   90.00
_cell.angle_beta   90.00
_cell.angle_gamma   90.00
#
_symmetry.space_group_name_H-M   'P 1'
#
loop_
_entity.id
_entity.type
_entity.pdbx_description
1 polymer ?
#
loop_
_entity_poly.entity_id
_entity_poly.type
_entity_poly.pdbx_seq_one_letter_code
_entity_poly.pdbx_strand_id
1 'polypeptide(L)'
;MTPKKILSFALGPVGGALLGFVSLPIITWFFSQEDIGRIAMLNVVIGFCTLLFSLGLDQAYVREFHEVSNKPGLLKASFFPGLTLLIFSLCVLLSFDNAISLWLFEVDSRLLSLLVALAVLCAFMSRFLSLILRMNEQGFAYSMSQLLPKLLLIIIILGYVLFSINKNITNLVIANVAAVLLVFFIYAWNTRKEWIAGIKEKLDPSQLKGLLSFGMPLIFGSLAFWGLTASDKILLKELSNYEQLGLYSVAVSFAAAATIIQSVFSTVWVPVVYKWAAANENLDKIFKVNRYVLLVVIILFCLAGILSAVVTFILPDSYKAVQWILVPCLGYPLLYTLSETSVVGLGITRRTGFSMLASVIAFGVNLLGNVWLIPKHGAIGAAISTCFSFWVFFILRTEFSIYFWKAIPRLGMYIYTTLLVQGSVIHALYANSLQNYFTLYWCLILVSLFFFFKNEIFESKSFIKNKIYEMKS
;
A
#
# COMPACT_ATOMS: atom_id res chain seq x y z
N MET A 1 -19.10 17.16 4.03
CA MET A 1 -19.43 15.71 4.19
C MET A 1 -19.91 15.45 5.59
N THR A 2 -20.98 14.67 5.77
CA THR A 2 -21.44 14.25 7.10
C THR A 2 -20.51 13.19 7.68
N PRO A 3 -20.39 13.06 9.05
CA PRO A 3 -19.57 12.02 9.68
C PRO A 3 -19.89 10.61 9.19
N LYS A 4 -21.16 10.32 8.90
CA LYS A 4 -21.60 9.03 8.35
C LYS A 4 -21.05 8.75 6.95
N LYS A 5 -20.94 9.79 6.09
CA LYS A 5 -20.30 9.65 4.76
C LYS A 5 -18.79 9.40 4.88
N ILE A 6 -18.09 10.13 5.77
CA ILE A 6 -16.66 9.92 6.01
C ILE A 6 -16.41 8.48 6.46
N LEU A 7 -17.18 7.99 7.41
CA LEU A 7 -17.08 6.61 7.90
C LEU A 7 -17.32 5.58 6.79
N SER A 8 -18.30 5.82 5.90
CA SER A 8 -18.57 4.90 4.79
C SER A 8 -17.41 4.79 3.78
N PHE A 9 -16.64 5.84 3.56
CA PHE A 9 -15.42 5.80 2.74
C PHE A 9 -14.22 5.19 3.48
N ALA A 10 -14.14 5.35 4.80
CA ALA A 10 -13.06 4.79 5.62
C ALA A 10 -13.17 3.27 5.79
N LEU A 11 -14.38 2.70 5.71
CA LEU A 11 -14.61 1.25 5.83
C LEU A 11 -13.82 0.44 4.79
N GLY A 12 -13.64 0.95 3.56
CA GLY A 12 -12.90 0.27 2.51
C GLY A 12 -11.42 0.06 2.85
N PRO A 13 -10.62 1.11 3.04
CA PRO A 13 -9.21 1.00 3.40
C PRO A 13 -8.98 0.21 4.69
N VAL A 14 -9.75 0.50 5.75
CA VAL A 14 -9.62 -0.16 7.05
C VAL A 14 -9.99 -1.65 6.96
N GLY A 15 -11.17 -1.95 6.42
CA GLY A 15 -11.63 -3.33 6.26
C GLY A 15 -10.77 -4.11 5.26
N GLY A 16 -10.31 -3.47 4.18
CA GLY A 16 -9.40 -4.07 3.21
C GLY A 16 -8.04 -4.45 3.81
N ALA A 17 -7.50 -3.63 4.73
CA ALA A 17 -6.28 -3.96 5.45
C ALA A 17 -6.51 -5.09 6.47
N LEU A 18 -7.61 -5.04 7.22
CA LEU A 18 -7.99 -6.11 8.16
C LEU A 18 -8.22 -7.45 7.43
N LEU A 19 -8.95 -7.45 6.31
CA LEU A 19 -9.12 -8.65 5.51
C LEU A 19 -7.80 -9.14 4.91
N GLY A 20 -6.91 -8.26 4.51
CA GLY A 20 -5.55 -8.62 4.07
C GLY A 20 -4.75 -9.29 5.17
N PHE A 21 -4.85 -8.77 6.40
CA PHE A 21 -4.22 -9.34 7.58
C PHE A 21 -4.74 -10.76 7.92
N VAL A 22 -6.02 -11.03 7.68
CA VAL A 22 -6.66 -12.33 7.98
C VAL A 22 -6.55 -13.31 6.81
N SER A 23 -6.70 -12.84 5.57
CA SER A 23 -6.78 -13.70 4.39
C SER A 23 -5.49 -14.45 4.11
N LEU A 24 -4.35 -13.78 4.19
CA LEU A 24 -3.07 -14.41 3.88
C LEU A 24 -2.68 -15.51 4.88
N PRO A 25 -2.79 -15.33 6.20
CA PRO A 25 -2.62 -16.45 7.15
C PRO A 25 -3.51 -17.63 6.86
N ILE A 26 -4.78 -17.43 6.51
CA ILE A 26 -5.68 -18.54 6.15
C ILE A 26 -5.13 -19.27 4.91
N ILE A 27 -4.70 -18.55 3.87
CA ILE A 27 -4.19 -19.15 2.64
C ILE A 27 -2.90 -19.95 2.91
N THR A 28 -2.04 -19.52 3.84
CA THR A 28 -0.77 -20.21 4.17
C THR A 28 -0.96 -21.60 4.73
N TRP A 29 -2.12 -21.93 5.31
CA TRP A 29 -2.44 -23.27 5.79
C TRP A 29 -2.79 -24.26 4.67
N PHE A 30 -3.09 -23.75 3.48
CA PHE A 30 -3.58 -24.59 2.37
C PHE A 30 -2.66 -24.61 1.15
N PHE A 31 -1.79 -23.61 0.99
CA PHE A 31 -0.92 -23.46 -0.18
C PHE A 31 0.54 -23.31 0.23
N SER A 32 1.45 -23.73 -0.66
CA SER A 32 2.89 -23.63 -0.43
C SER A 32 3.39 -22.17 -0.42
N GLN A 33 4.58 -21.97 0.12
CA GLN A 33 5.25 -20.65 0.07
C GLN A 33 5.45 -20.18 -1.36
N GLU A 34 5.83 -21.11 -2.27
CA GLU A 34 6.01 -20.80 -3.68
C GLU A 34 4.71 -20.34 -4.33
N ASP A 35 3.58 -21.02 -4.07
CA ASP A 35 2.28 -20.64 -4.65
C ASP A 35 1.85 -19.25 -4.17
N ILE A 36 2.11 -18.93 -2.89
CA ILE A 36 1.85 -17.58 -2.35
C ILE A 36 2.78 -16.55 -2.99
N GLY A 37 4.04 -16.90 -3.20
CA GLY A 37 4.98 -16.05 -3.94
C GLY A 37 4.51 -15.76 -5.37
N ARG A 38 4.04 -16.79 -6.09
CA ARG A 38 3.49 -16.65 -7.44
C ARG A 38 2.25 -15.74 -7.48
N ILE A 39 1.33 -15.89 -6.52
CA ILE A 39 0.17 -15.00 -6.41
C ILE A 39 0.59 -13.56 -6.04
N ALA A 40 1.59 -13.41 -5.19
CA ALA A 40 2.11 -12.09 -4.88
C ALA A 40 2.66 -11.39 -6.13
N MET A 41 3.34 -12.15 -7.01
CA MET A 41 3.84 -11.64 -8.29
C MET A 41 2.69 -11.30 -9.26
N LEU A 42 1.64 -12.13 -9.32
CA LEU A 42 0.41 -11.81 -10.07
C LEU A 42 -0.17 -10.45 -9.63
N ASN A 43 -0.27 -10.20 -8.35
CA ASN A 43 -0.78 -8.94 -7.82
C ASN A 43 0.13 -7.75 -8.14
N VAL A 44 1.45 -7.95 -8.18
CA VAL A 44 2.43 -6.94 -8.64
C VAL A 44 2.17 -6.56 -10.09
N VAL A 45 2.00 -7.54 -10.97
CA VAL A 45 1.72 -7.32 -12.40
C VAL A 45 0.37 -6.63 -12.60
N ILE A 46 -0.67 -7.08 -11.92
CA ILE A 46 -1.99 -6.43 -11.97
C ILE A 46 -1.88 -4.96 -11.54
N GLY A 47 -1.19 -4.68 -10.44
CA GLY A 47 -0.98 -3.32 -9.94
C GLY A 47 -0.19 -2.45 -10.91
N PHE A 48 0.91 -2.98 -11.44
CA PHE A 48 1.75 -2.30 -12.44
C PHE A 48 0.98 -1.95 -13.71
N CYS A 49 0.33 -2.94 -14.30
CA CYS A 49 -0.44 -2.76 -15.54
C CYS A 49 -1.59 -1.76 -15.32
N THR A 50 -2.31 -1.88 -14.20
CA THR A 50 -3.38 -0.92 -13.87
C THR A 50 -2.85 0.50 -13.76
N LEU A 51 -1.71 0.71 -13.12
CA LEU A 51 -1.08 2.02 -12.99
C LEU A 51 -0.55 2.52 -14.33
N LEU A 52 0.22 1.72 -15.06
CA LEU A 52 0.86 2.09 -16.32
C LEU A 52 -0.19 2.47 -17.39
N PHE A 53 -1.16 1.60 -17.59
CA PHE A 53 -2.18 1.78 -18.63
C PHE A 53 -3.26 2.80 -18.24
N SER A 54 -3.35 3.21 -16.97
CA SER A 54 -4.20 4.35 -16.60
C SER A 54 -3.69 5.66 -17.19
N LEU A 55 -2.40 5.77 -17.54
CA LEU A 55 -1.76 6.97 -18.11
C LEU A 55 -1.97 8.22 -17.25
N GLY A 56 -2.27 8.06 -15.95
CA GLY A 56 -2.64 9.15 -15.06
C GLY A 56 -4.04 9.74 -15.33
N LEU A 57 -4.77 9.17 -16.30
CA LEU A 57 -6.11 9.63 -16.68
C LEU A 57 -7.16 9.35 -15.61
N ASP A 58 -6.92 8.39 -14.71
CA ASP A 58 -7.71 8.16 -13.51
C ASP A 58 -7.68 9.36 -12.57
N GLN A 59 -6.55 10.02 -12.41
CA GLN A 59 -6.41 11.24 -11.61
C GLN A 59 -6.98 12.47 -12.34
N ALA A 60 -6.77 12.55 -13.66
CA ALA A 60 -7.36 13.58 -14.48
C ALA A 60 -8.91 13.52 -14.45
N TYR A 61 -9.49 12.31 -14.52
CA TYR A 61 -10.94 12.10 -14.37
C TYR A 61 -11.48 12.67 -13.05
N VAL A 62 -10.81 12.38 -11.94
CA VAL A 62 -11.21 12.87 -10.61
C VAL A 62 -11.16 14.38 -10.53
N ARG A 63 -10.13 15.01 -11.11
CA ARG A 63 -9.97 16.46 -11.12
C ARG A 63 -11.08 17.15 -11.92
N GLU A 64 -11.30 16.70 -13.14
CA GLU A 64 -12.21 17.35 -14.09
C GLU A 64 -13.69 17.04 -13.84
N PHE A 65 -14.01 16.02 -13.00
CA PHE A 65 -15.38 15.48 -12.83
C PHE A 65 -16.42 16.53 -12.43
N HIS A 66 -16.03 17.52 -11.62
CA HIS A 66 -16.93 18.57 -11.16
C HIS A 66 -16.91 19.81 -12.06
N GLU A 67 -15.93 19.93 -12.96
CA GLU A 67 -15.76 21.08 -13.85
C GLU A 67 -16.45 20.87 -15.20
N VAL A 68 -16.55 19.61 -15.64
CA VAL A 68 -17.12 19.25 -16.96
C VAL A 68 -18.60 18.88 -16.86
N SER A 69 -19.42 19.42 -17.76
CA SER A 69 -20.86 19.12 -17.85
C SER A 69 -21.13 17.74 -18.45
N ASN A 70 -20.36 17.30 -19.48
CA ASN A 70 -20.47 16.00 -20.12
C ASN A 70 -19.62 14.94 -19.40
N LYS A 71 -20.14 14.41 -18.27
CA LYS A 71 -19.47 13.34 -17.49
C LYS A 71 -19.29 12.02 -18.25
N PRO A 72 -20.25 11.54 -19.07
CA PRO A 72 -20.06 10.36 -19.88
C PRO A 72 -18.92 10.50 -20.91
N GLY A 73 -18.81 11.66 -21.57
CA GLY A 73 -17.70 11.98 -22.48
C GLY A 73 -16.35 12.00 -21.78
N LEU A 74 -16.29 12.60 -20.58
CA LEU A 74 -15.09 12.59 -19.73
C LEU A 74 -14.67 11.17 -19.36
N LEU A 75 -15.62 10.31 -18.99
CA LEU A 75 -15.33 8.90 -18.68
C LEU A 75 -14.72 8.20 -19.90
N LYS A 76 -15.30 8.37 -21.09
CA LYS A 76 -14.79 7.78 -22.34
C LYS A 76 -13.38 8.28 -22.65
N ALA A 77 -13.14 9.58 -22.58
CA ALA A 77 -11.84 10.19 -22.86
C ALA A 77 -10.76 9.73 -21.89
N SER A 78 -11.11 9.47 -20.62
CA SER A 78 -10.17 9.00 -19.62
C SER A 78 -9.91 7.49 -19.69
N PHE A 79 -10.92 6.68 -20.02
CA PHE A 79 -10.85 5.23 -19.97
C PHE A 79 -10.34 4.60 -21.26
N PHE A 80 -10.84 5.07 -22.41
CA PHE A 80 -10.65 4.40 -23.71
C PHE A 80 -9.18 4.33 -24.18
N PRO A 81 -8.34 5.37 -24.04
CA PRO A 81 -6.94 5.30 -24.50
C PRO A 81 -6.13 4.23 -23.78
N GLY A 82 -6.28 4.16 -22.45
CA GLY A 82 -5.61 3.15 -21.67
C GLY A 82 -6.10 1.74 -21.95
N LEU A 83 -7.42 1.57 -22.13
CA LEU A 83 -8.01 0.27 -22.48
C LEU A 83 -7.50 -0.25 -23.83
N THR A 84 -7.48 0.59 -24.86
CA THR A 84 -7.02 0.19 -26.19
C THR A 84 -5.54 -0.19 -26.19
N LEU A 85 -4.72 0.59 -25.49
CA LEU A 85 -3.28 0.30 -25.32
C LEU A 85 -3.07 -1.02 -24.56
N LEU A 86 -3.83 -1.24 -23.48
CA LEU A 86 -3.78 -2.47 -22.69
C LEU A 86 -4.18 -3.69 -23.53
N ILE A 87 -5.32 -3.64 -24.25
CA ILE A 87 -5.78 -4.75 -25.11
C ILE A 87 -4.74 -5.05 -26.18
N PHE A 88 -4.21 -4.03 -26.86
CA PHE A 88 -3.16 -4.21 -27.85
C PHE A 88 -1.93 -4.90 -27.26
N SER A 89 -1.45 -4.43 -26.11
CA SER A 89 -0.30 -5.03 -25.41
C SER A 89 -0.55 -6.48 -24.99
N LEU A 90 -1.75 -6.78 -24.46
CA LEU A 90 -2.13 -8.15 -24.10
C LEU A 90 -2.24 -9.07 -25.32
N CYS A 91 -2.79 -8.60 -26.44
CA CYS A 91 -2.84 -9.36 -27.69
C CYS A 91 -1.43 -9.69 -28.20
N VAL A 92 -0.52 -8.71 -28.17
CA VAL A 92 0.88 -8.93 -28.55
C VAL A 92 1.53 -9.96 -27.61
N LEU A 93 1.39 -9.82 -26.29
CA LEU A 93 1.99 -10.75 -25.32
C LEU A 93 1.41 -12.17 -25.44
N LEU A 94 0.11 -12.31 -25.71
CA LEU A 94 -0.53 -13.62 -25.89
C LEU A 94 -0.20 -14.29 -27.23
N SER A 95 0.37 -13.56 -28.21
CA SER A 95 0.88 -14.15 -29.45
C SER A 95 2.21 -14.90 -29.27
N PHE A 96 2.90 -14.69 -28.14
CA PHE A 96 4.11 -15.42 -27.75
C PHE A 96 3.79 -16.68 -26.90
N ASP A 97 2.75 -17.42 -27.25
CA ASP A 97 2.28 -18.63 -26.57
C ASP A 97 2.16 -18.49 -25.04
N ASN A 98 2.98 -19.21 -24.29
CA ASN A 98 2.92 -19.29 -22.83
C ASN A 98 3.89 -18.33 -22.11
N ALA A 99 4.44 -17.34 -22.83
CA ALA A 99 5.46 -16.43 -22.27
C ALA A 99 5.04 -15.75 -20.97
N ILE A 100 3.76 -15.36 -20.85
CA ILE A 100 3.24 -14.71 -19.62
C ILE A 100 3.31 -15.69 -18.45
N SER A 101 2.83 -16.93 -18.60
CA SER A 101 2.80 -17.90 -17.49
C SER A 101 4.19 -18.42 -17.15
N LEU A 102 5.06 -18.61 -18.14
CA LEU A 102 6.46 -18.99 -17.95
C LEU A 102 7.21 -17.91 -17.16
N TRP A 103 7.09 -16.65 -17.57
CA TRP A 103 7.77 -15.57 -16.85
C TRP A 103 7.19 -15.34 -15.45
N LEU A 104 5.83 -15.39 -15.32
CA LEU A 104 5.16 -14.99 -14.09
C LEU A 104 5.10 -16.12 -13.05
N PHE A 105 5.02 -17.39 -13.44
CA PHE A 105 4.81 -18.52 -12.55
C PHE A 105 5.84 -19.64 -12.72
N GLU A 106 6.73 -19.57 -13.72
CA GLU A 106 7.63 -20.67 -14.11
C GLU A 106 6.84 -21.95 -14.44
N VAL A 107 5.65 -21.78 -14.98
CA VAL A 107 4.76 -22.87 -15.38
C VAL A 107 4.35 -22.68 -16.82
N ASP A 108 4.56 -23.72 -17.65
CA ASP A 108 4.16 -23.71 -19.05
C ASP A 108 2.65 -24.00 -19.18
N SER A 109 1.82 -22.97 -19.28
CA SER A 109 0.36 -23.11 -19.32
C SER A 109 -0.31 -21.94 -20.03
N ARG A 110 -0.93 -22.22 -21.18
CA ARG A 110 -1.74 -21.23 -21.90
C ARG A 110 -2.94 -20.75 -21.08
N LEU A 111 -3.54 -21.65 -20.30
CA LEU A 111 -4.65 -21.29 -19.40
C LEU A 111 -4.21 -20.21 -18.39
N LEU A 112 -3.06 -20.37 -17.77
CA LEU A 112 -2.54 -19.38 -16.81
C LEU A 112 -2.25 -18.04 -17.49
N SER A 113 -1.68 -18.03 -18.71
CA SER A 113 -1.45 -16.80 -19.49
C SER A 113 -2.77 -16.06 -19.78
N LEU A 114 -3.81 -16.79 -20.19
CA LEU A 114 -5.14 -16.22 -20.44
C LEU A 114 -5.79 -15.68 -19.15
N LEU A 115 -5.65 -16.41 -18.04
CA LEU A 115 -6.18 -15.98 -16.74
C LEU A 115 -5.49 -14.70 -16.24
N VAL A 116 -4.18 -14.55 -16.41
CA VAL A 116 -3.45 -13.32 -16.09
C VAL A 116 -3.95 -12.16 -16.95
N ALA A 117 -4.07 -12.35 -18.26
CA ALA A 117 -4.58 -11.32 -19.17
C ALA A 117 -6.00 -10.87 -18.76
N LEU A 118 -6.87 -11.83 -18.44
CA LEU A 118 -8.24 -11.55 -17.96
C LEU A 118 -8.22 -10.79 -16.64
N ALA A 119 -7.38 -11.18 -15.69
CA ALA A 119 -7.25 -10.50 -14.40
C ALA A 119 -6.80 -9.04 -14.54
N VAL A 120 -5.77 -8.81 -15.37
CA VAL A 120 -5.26 -7.46 -15.65
C VAL A 120 -6.32 -6.59 -16.31
N LEU A 121 -7.04 -7.11 -17.30
CA LEU A 121 -8.12 -6.40 -17.99
C LEU A 121 -9.25 -6.04 -17.02
N CYS A 122 -9.74 -7.01 -16.25
CA CYS A 122 -10.80 -6.79 -15.28
C CYS A 122 -10.39 -5.81 -14.17
N ALA A 123 -9.15 -5.89 -13.68
CA ALA A 123 -8.64 -4.98 -12.67
C ALA A 123 -8.52 -3.54 -13.19
N PHE A 124 -8.02 -3.34 -14.41
CA PHE A 124 -7.97 -2.04 -15.07
C PHE A 124 -9.37 -1.43 -15.22
N MET A 125 -10.34 -2.21 -15.73
CA MET A 125 -11.72 -1.75 -15.89
C MET A 125 -12.34 -1.42 -14.52
N SER A 126 -12.16 -2.29 -13.52
CA SER A 126 -12.65 -2.08 -12.15
C SER A 126 -12.09 -0.80 -11.51
N ARG A 127 -10.86 -0.40 -11.84
CA ARG A 127 -10.27 0.86 -11.37
C ARG A 127 -11.12 2.05 -11.75
N PHE A 128 -11.50 2.19 -13.02
CA PHE A 128 -12.32 3.31 -13.49
C PHE A 128 -13.77 3.21 -12.99
N LEU A 129 -14.36 2.02 -12.98
CA LEU A 129 -15.71 1.83 -12.45
C LEU A 129 -15.80 2.18 -10.97
N SER A 130 -14.77 1.88 -10.18
CA SER A 130 -14.71 2.28 -8.77
C SER A 130 -14.61 3.80 -8.59
N LEU A 131 -13.95 4.51 -9.52
CA LEU A 131 -13.90 5.97 -9.50
C LEU A 131 -15.28 6.59 -9.75
N ILE A 132 -16.11 6.01 -10.63
CA ILE A 132 -17.49 6.47 -10.83
C ILE A 132 -18.25 6.43 -9.50
N LEU A 133 -18.16 5.31 -8.75
CA LEU A 133 -18.80 5.17 -7.43
C LEU A 133 -18.28 6.23 -6.44
N ARG A 134 -16.98 6.49 -6.45
CA ARG A 134 -16.34 7.49 -5.60
C ARG A 134 -16.84 8.90 -5.92
N MET A 135 -16.87 9.27 -7.20
CA MET A 135 -17.25 10.62 -7.64
C MET A 135 -18.75 10.88 -7.50
N ASN A 136 -19.58 9.83 -7.56
CA ASN A 136 -21.01 9.90 -7.26
C ASN A 136 -21.32 9.85 -5.74
N GLU A 137 -20.29 9.99 -4.88
CA GLU A 137 -20.40 9.95 -3.41
C GLU A 137 -21.03 8.66 -2.85
N GLN A 138 -20.96 7.57 -3.57
CA GLN A 138 -21.45 6.25 -3.14
C GLN A 138 -20.39 5.56 -2.25
N GLY A 139 -20.11 6.14 -1.08
CA GLY A 139 -19.00 5.74 -0.21
C GLY A 139 -19.05 4.27 0.22
N PHE A 140 -20.24 3.71 0.52
CA PHE A 140 -20.37 2.31 0.88
C PHE A 140 -20.03 1.37 -0.30
N ALA A 141 -20.57 1.64 -1.50
CA ALA A 141 -20.27 0.85 -2.70
C ALA A 141 -18.79 0.93 -3.07
N TYR A 142 -18.19 2.12 -2.95
CA TYR A 142 -16.74 2.31 -3.12
C TYR A 142 -15.94 1.51 -2.08
N SER A 143 -16.34 1.49 -0.81
CA SER A 143 -15.67 0.69 0.21
C SER A 143 -15.80 -0.80 -0.03
N MET A 144 -16.97 -1.28 -0.44
CA MET A 144 -17.17 -2.67 -0.84
C MET A 144 -16.25 -3.06 -2.00
N SER A 145 -15.89 -2.11 -2.87
CA SER A 145 -14.95 -2.35 -3.95
C SER A 145 -13.58 -2.86 -3.48
N GLN A 146 -13.15 -2.45 -2.32
CA GLN A 146 -11.86 -2.85 -1.75
C GLN A 146 -11.96 -4.12 -0.91
N LEU A 147 -13.13 -4.43 -0.38
CA LEU A 147 -13.38 -5.58 0.50
C LEU A 147 -13.74 -6.85 -0.29
N LEU A 148 -14.61 -6.71 -1.27
CA LEU A 148 -15.19 -7.85 -2.01
C LEU A 148 -14.12 -8.76 -2.64
N PRO A 149 -13.04 -8.28 -3.29
CA PRO A 149 -12.05 -9.19 -3.89
C PRO A 149 -11.45 -10.14 -2.85
N LYS A 150 -11.13 -9.62 -1.67
CA LYS A 150 -10.52 -10.41 -0.59
C LYS A 150 -11.51 -11.37 0.07
N LEU A 151 -12.75 -10.90 0.30
CA LEU A 151 -13.82 -11.74 0.84
C LEU A 151 -14.16 -12.89 -0.12
N LEU A 152 -14.33 -12.61 -1.40
CA LEU A 152 -14.63 -13.63 -2.41
C LEU A 152 -13.48 -14.64 -2.54
N LEU A 153 -12.24 -14.18 -2.51
CA LEU A 153 -11.08 -15.07 -2.52
C LEU A 153 -11.11 -16.05 -1.34
N ILE A 154 -11.36 -15.55 -0.12
CA ILE A 154 -11.48 -16.40 1.08
C ILE A 154 -12.63 -17.41 0.91
N ILE A 155 -13.80 -16.97 0.44
CA ILE A 155 -14.97 -17.83 0.24
C ILE A 155 -14.65 -18.94 -0.78
N ILE A 156 -14.00 -18.61 -1.89
CA ILE A 156 -13.63 -19.59 -2.92
C ILE A 156 -12.62 -20.60 -2.36
N ILE A 157 -11.60 -20.15 -1.60
CA ILE A 157 -10.61 -21.01 -1.00
C ILE A 157 -11.24 -21.96 0.05
N LEU A 158 -12.16 -21.43 0.88
CA LEU A 158 -12.91 -22.28 1.82
C LEU A 158 -13.76 -23.31 1.07
N GLY A 159 -14.36 -22.92 -0.06
CA GLY A 159 -15.04 -23.86 -0.96
C GLY A 159 -14.10 -24.96 -1.47
N TYR A 160 -12.87 -24.63 -1.88
CA TYR A 160 -11.88 -25.64 -2.28
C TYR A 160 -11.54 -26.62 -1.16
N VAL A 161 -11.50 -26.14 0.08
CA VAL A 161 -11.28 -27.00 1.25
C VAL A 161 -12.47 -27.94 1.48
N LEU A 162 -13.69 -27.41 1.43
CA LEU A 162 -14.93 -28.18 1.66
C LEU A 162 -15.15 -29.26 0.59
N PHE A 163 -14.84 -28.96 -0.67
CA PHE A 163 -15.02 -29.89 -1.80
C PHE A 163 -13.75 -30.68 -2.14
N SER A 164 -12.73 -30.65 -1.27
CA SER A 164 -11.46 -31.37 -1.44
C SER A 164 -10.79 -31.17 -2.79
N ILE A 165 -10.87 -29.94 -3.34
CA ILE A 165 -10.24 -29.57 -4.61
C ILE A 165 -8.72 -29.52 -4.41
N ASN A 166 -7.97 -29.96 -5.41
CA ASN A 166 -6.50 -29.95 -5.39
C ASN A 166 -5.94 -28.57 -5.13
N LYS A 167 -5.02 -28.48 -4.18
CA LYS A 167 -4.39 -27.25 -3.74
C LYS A 167 -3.10 -27.03 -4.54
N ASN A 168 -3.22 -26.46 -5.73
CA ASN A 168 -2.12 -26.17 -6.64
C ASN A 168 -2.19 -24.71 -7.13
N ILE A 169 -1.10 -24.24 -7.74
CA ILE A 169 -1.02 -22.87 -8.26
C ILE A 169 -2.14 -22.55 -9.25
N THR A 170 -2.52 -23.48 -10.13
CA THR A 170 -3.56 -23.24 -11.13
C THR A 170 -4.90 -22.92 -10.46
N ASN A 171 -5.30 -23.70 -9.47
CA ASN A 171 -6.55 -23.47 -8.74
C ASN A 171 -6.49 -22.18 -7.89
N LEU A 172 -5.32 -21.86 -7.33
CA LEU A 172 -5.14 -20.61 -6.59
C LEU A 172 -5.23 -19.36 -7.52
N VAL A 173 -4.67 -19.45 -8.73
CA VAL A 173 -4.83 -18.39 -9.75
C VAL A 173 -6.27 -18.29 -10.20
N ILE A 174 -6.95 -19.42 -10.47
CA ILE A 174 -8.39 -19.43 -10.81
C ILE A 174 -9.21 -18.76 -9.71
N ALA A 175 -8.97 -19.06 -8.43
CA ALA A 175 -9.67 -18.44 -7.31
C ALA A 175 -9.46 -16.92 -7.26
N ASN A 176 -8.22 -16.46 -7.47
CA ASN A 176 -7.87 -15.05 -7.49
C ASN A 176 -8.55 -14.32 -8.66
N VAL A 177 -8.45 -14.89 -9.87
CA VAL A 177 -9.04 -14.32 -11.08
C VAL A 177 -10.56 -14.30 -10.98
N ALA A 178 -11.19 -15.37 -10.47
CA ALA A 178 -12.63 -15.45 -10.26
C ALA A 178 -13.12 -14.35 -9.28
N ALA A 179 -12.37 -14.11 -8.20
CA ALA A 179 -12.69 -13.05 -7.27
C ALA A 179 -12.64 -11.65 -7.94
N VAL A 180 -11.59 -11.37 -8.73
CA VAL A 180 -11.44 -10.12 -9.47
C VAL A 180 -12.57 -9.96 -10.51
N LEU A 181 -12.89 -11.03 -11.22
CA LEU A 181 -13.92 -11.06 -12.26
C LEU A 181 -15.32 -10.84 -11.69
N LEU A 182 -15.65 -11.49 -10.58
CA LEU A 182 -16.93 -11.28 -9.90
C LEU A 182 -17.08 -9.83 -9.44
N VAL A 183 -16.04 -9.24 -8.90
CA VAL A 183 -16.03 -7.82 -8.49
C VAL A 183 -16.20 -6.91 -9.69
N PHE A 184 -15.53 -7.19 -10.80
CA PHE A 184 -15.70 -6.45 -12.06
C PHE A 184 -17.18 -6.47 -12.50
N PHE A 185 -17.84 -7.63 -12.51
CA PHE A 185 -19.26 -7.70 -12.87
C PHE A 185 -20.16 -6.92 -11.93
N ILE A 186 -19.89 -6.97 -10.61
CA ILE A 186 -20.65 -6.17 -9.62
C ILE A 186 -20.52 -4.67 -9.92
N TYR A 187 -19.32 -4.18 -10.26
CA TYR A 187 -19.13 -2.77 -10.58
C TYR A 187 -19.74 -2.40 -11.91
N ALA A 188 -19.53 -3.22 -12.93
CA ALA A 188 -20.11 -3.01 -14.25
C ALA A 188 -21.65 -2.92 -14.16
N TRP A 189 -22.25 -3.76 -13.33
CA TRP A 189 -23.71 -3.70 -13.09
C TRP A 189 -24.14 -2.44 -12.34
N ASN A 190 -23.45 -2.08 -11.28
CA ASN A 190 -23.79 -0.90 -10.46
C ASN A 190 -23.60 0.43 -11.21
N THR A 191 -22.62 0.49 -12.14
CA THR A 191 -22.30 1.70 -12.90
C THR A 191 -22.77 1.63 -14.36
N ARG A 192 -23.71 0.72 -14.67
CA ARG A 192 -24.13 0.47 -16.06
C ARG A 192 -24.71 1.67 -16.79
N LYS A 193 -25.37 2.58 -16.08
CA LYS A 193 -25.94 3.78 -16.68
C LYS A 193 -24.85 4.71 -17.21
N GLU A 194 -23.80 4.89 -16.45
CA GLU A 194 -22.69 5.79 -16.71
C GLU A 194 -21.81 5.28 -17.87
N TRP A 195 -21.38 4.03 -17.82
CA TRP A 195 -20.50 3.51 -18.87
C TRP A 195 -21.26 3.24 -20.20
N ILE A 196 -22.55 2.85 -20.16
CA ILE A 196 -23.36 2.73 -21.38
C ILE A 196 -23.55 4.10 -22.03
N ALA A 197 -23.80 5.15 -21.24
CA ALA A 197 -23.86 6.52 -21.75
C ALA A 197 -22.51 6.92 -22.36
N GLY A 198 -21.39 6.61 -21.66
CA GLY A 198 -20.04 6.90 -22.15
C GLY A 198 -19.69 6.23 -23.49
N ILE A 199 -20.13 4.99 -23.73
CA ILE A 199 -19.90 4.31 -25.02
C ILE A 199 -20.52 5.09 -26.18
N LYS A 200 -21.69 5.69 -25.98
CA LYS A 200 -22.46 6.43 -27.01
C LYS A 200 -21.84 7.79 -27.34
N GLU A 201 -21.04 8.34 -26.46
CA GLU A 201 -20.39 9.64 -26.64
C GLU A 201 -19.31 9.59 -27.75
N LYS A 202 -19.04 10.73 -28.37
CA LYS A 202 -17.89 10.89 -29.27
C LYS A 202 -16.65 11.26 -28.46
N LEU A 203 -15.50 10.73 -28.86
CA LEU A 203 -14.20 11.16 -28.30
C LEU A 203 -13.90 12.58 -28.77
N ASP A 204 -13.65 13.47 -27.83
CA ASP A 204 -13.15 14.81 -28.10
C ASP A 204 -11.61 14.82 -28.00
N PRO A 205 -10.88 14.98 -29.12
CA PRO A 205 -9.41 15.01 -29.09
C PRO A 205 -8.83 16.16 -28.28
N SER A 206 -9.53 17.30 -28.19
CA SER A 206 -9.09 18.46 -27.44
C SER A 206 -9.14 18.18 -25.93
N GLN A 207 -10.24 17.60 -25.46
CA GLN A 207 -10.40 17.14 -24.07
C GLN A 207 -9.35 16.08 -23.72
N LEU A 208 -9.16 15.07 -24.60
CA LEU A 208 -8.15 14.04 -24.40
C LEU A 208 -6.74 14.62 -24.25
N LYS A 209 -6.35 15.57 -25.10
CA LYS A 209 -5.04 16.24 -25.02
C LYS A 209 -4.86 16.94 -23.69
N GLY A 210 -5.88 17.63 -23.20
CA GLY A 210 -5.87 18.29 -21.89
C GLY A 210 -5.68 17.28 -20.75
N LEU A 211 -6.43 16.19 -20.75
CA LEU A 211 -6.34 15.12 -19.75
C LEU A 211 -4.95 14.44 -19.74
N LEU A 212 -4.39 14.15 -20.92
CA LEU A 212 -3.05 13.56 -21.03
C LEU A 212 -1.96 14.51 -20.57
N SER A 213 -2.06 15.81 -20.92
CA SER A 213 -1.10 16.83 -20.46
C SER A 213 -1.04 16.93 -18.93
N PHE A 214 -2.16 16.71 -18.25
CA PHE A 214 -2.22 16.67 -16.79
C PHE A 214 -1.80 15.30 -16.22
N GLY A 215 -2.25 14.19 -16.80
CA GLY A 215 -2.07 12.84 -16.29
C GLY A 215 -0.64 12.31 -16.46
N MET A 216 -0.03 12.54 -17.63
CA MET A 216 1.30 11.99 -17.96
C MET A 216 2.41 12.40 -16.98
N PRO A 217 2.54 13.63 -16.51
CA PRO A 217 3.53 13.97 -15.48
C PRO A 217 3.29 13.25 -14.16
N LEU A 218 2.02 12.99 -13.78
CA LEU A 218 1.68 12.35 -12.52
C LEU A 218 2.02 10.86 -12.51
N ILE A 219 2.02 10.20 -13.68
CA ILE A 219 2.34 8.77 -13.76
C ILE A 219 3.78 8.50 -13.37
N PHE A 220 4.73 9.37 -13.72
CA PHE A 220 6.14 9.18 -13.37
C PHE A 220 6.36 9.17 -11.85
N GLY A 221 5.72 10.11 -11.13
CA GLY A 221 5.75 10.13 -9.67
C GLY A 221 5.08 8.89 -9.05
N SER A 222 3.97 8.47 -9.62
CA SER A 222 3.24 7.27 -9.18
C SER A 222 4.03 5.98 -9.45
N LEU A 223 4.71 5.87 -10.59
CA LEU A 223 5.58 4.73 -10.93
C LEU A 223 6.80 4.68 -10.02
N ALA A 224 7.43 5.83 -9.71
CA ALA A 224 8.55 5.87 -8.78
C ALA A 224 8.15 5.41 -7.38
N PHE A 225 6.99 5.85 -6.89
CA PHE A 225 6.45 5.40 -5.59
C PHE A 225 6.02 3.92 -5.63
N TRP A 226 5.39 3.48 -6.72
CA TRP A 226 5.07 2.06 -6.91
C TRP A 226 6.35 1.21 -6.93
N GLY A 227 7.39 1.65 -7.64
CA GLY A 227 8.69 0.99 -7.64
C GLY A 227 9.25 0.85 -6.23
N LEU A 228 9.22 1.91 -5.43
CA LEU A 228 9.68 1.88 -4.03
C LEU A 228 8.91 0.86 -3.16
N THR A 229 7.66 0.54 -3.50
CA THR A 229 6.80 -0.34 -2.69
C THR A 229 6.61 -1.76 -3.25
N ALA A 230 7.03 -2.01 -4.49
CA ALA A 230 6.77 -3.28 -5.18
C ALA A 230 7.98 -3.93 -5.87
N SER A 231 9.07 -3.18 -6.09
CA SER A 231 10.27 -3.71 -6.77
C SER A 231 10.93 -4.86 -6.03
N ASP A 232 10.86 -4.86 -4.70
CA ASP A 232 11.38 -5.94 -3.85
C ASP A 232 10.82 -7.30 -4.26
N LYS A 233 9.53 -7.36 -4.62
CA LYS A 233 8.89 -8.61 -5.03
C LYS A 233 9.40 -9.11 -6.38
N ILE A 234 9.61 -8.19 -7.32
CA ILE A 234 10.20 -8.51 -8.63
C ILE A 234 11.64 -8.99 -8.44
N LEU A 235 12.42 -8.25 -7.65
CA LEU A 235 13.82 -8.59 -7.40
C LEU A 235 13.97 -9.87 -6.56
N LEU A 236 13.04 -10.17 -5.64
CA LEU A 236 13.03 -11.45 -4.94
C LEU A 236 12.81 -12.62 -5.89
N LYS A 237 11.88 -12.48 -6.86
CA LYS A 237 11.69 -13.51 -7.89
C LYS A 237 12.96 -13.71 -8.73
N GLU A 238 13.58 -12.61 -9.20
CA GLU A 238 14.71 -12.69 -10.13
C GLU A 238 16.06 -13.03 -9.46
N LEU A 239 16.29 -12.58 -8.21
CA LEU A 239 17.55 -12.72 -7.49
C LEU A 239 17.53 -13.80 -6.38
N SER A 240 16.38 -14.42 -6.14
CA SER A 240 16.20 -15.47 -5.15
C SER A 240 15.23 -16.53 -5.67
N ASN A 241 14.03 -16.69 -5.08
CA ASN A 241 13.02 -17.66 -5.49
C ASN A 241 11.60 -17.29 -4.99
N TYR A 242 10.58 -18.02 -5.45
CA TYR A 242 9.20 -17.81 -5.03
C TYR A 242 8.93 -18.12 -3.56
N GLU A 243 9.68 -19.03 -2.95
CA GLU A 243 9.56 -19.35 -1.53
C GLU A 243 9.90 -18.12 -0.68
N GLN A 244 11.02 -17.45 -0.96
CA GLN A 244 11.40 -16.20 -0.28
C GLN A 244 10.42 -15.07 -0.57
N LEU A 245 9.90 -15.00 -1.80
CA LEU A 245 8.86 -14.04 -2.15
C LEU A 245 7.56 -14.29 -1.37
N GLY A 246 7.20 -15.57 -1.16
CA GLY A 246 6.06 -15.96 -0.34
C GLY A 246 6.21 -15.53 1.12
N LEU A 247 7.36 -15.84 1.73
CA LEU A 247 7.71 -15.41 3.09
C LEU A 247 7.62 -13.89 3.26
N TYR A 248 8.25 -13.14 2.34
CA TYR A 248 8.20 -11.69 2.34
C TYR A 248 6.78 -11.15 2.22
N SER A 249 5.98 -11.72 1.30
CA SER A 249 4.61 -11.28 1.05
C SER A 249 3.69 -11.50 2.25
N VAL A 250 3.88 -12.60 2.99
CA VAL A 250 3.17 -12.85 4.24
C VAL A 250 3.59 -11.85 5.32
N ALA A 251 4.88 -11.58 5.49
CA ALA A 251 5.37 -10.58 6.44
C ALA A 251 4.81 -9.19 6.15
N VAL A 252 4.82 -8.77 4.88
CA VAL A 252 4.23 -7.48 4.43
C VAL A 252 2.74 -7.42 4.72
N SER A 253 1.99 -8.53 4.59
CA SER A 253 0.56 -8.50 4.89
C SER A 253 0.26 -8.36 6.38
N PHE A 254 1.09 -8.88 7.27
CA PHE A 254 1.01 -8.55 8.70
C PHE A 254 1.33 -7.07 8.97
N ALA A 255 2.38 -6.54 8.33
CA ALA A 255 2.72 -5.13 8.43
C ALA A 255 1.63 -4.20 7.84
N ALA A 256 0.78 -4.71 6.93
CA ALA A 256 -0.33 -3.97 6.35
C ALA A 256 -1.37 -3.51 7.39
N ALA A 257 -1.44 -4.12 8.58
CA ALA A 257 -2.24 -3.59 9.67
C ALA A 257 -1.83 -2.15 10.05
N ALA A 258 -0.54 -1.82 9.98
CA ALA A 258 -0.05 -0.47 10.22
C ALA A 258 -0.42 0.53 9.10
N THR A 259 -0.73 0.05 7.88
CA THR A 259 -1.20 0.93 6.80
C THR A 259 -2.58 1.53 7.07
N ILE A 260 -3.35 0.93 7.97
CA ILE A 260 -4.62 1.51 8.45
C ILE A 260 -4.34 2.87 9.11
N ILE A 261 -3.36 2.90 10.02
CA ILE A 261 -2.94 4.13 10.71
C ILE A 261 -2.47 5.16 9.69
N GLN A 262 -1.63 4.73 8.75
CA GLN A 262 -1.15 5.57 7.65
C GLN A 262 -2.31 6.18 6.84
N SER A 263 -3.25 5.37 6.38
CA SER A 263 -4.34 5.83 5.51
C SER A 263 -5.29 6.78 6.22
N VAL A 264 -5.65 6.49 7.46
CA VAL A 264 -6.50 7.36 8.29
C VAL A 264 -5.78 8.67 8.57
N PHE A 265 -4.51 8.62 8.99
CA PHE A 265 -3.72 9.81 9.29
C PHE A 265 -3.58 10.70 8.05
N SER A 266 -3.11 10.18 6.92
CA SER A 266 -2.92 10.95 5.69
C SER A 266 -4.22 11.59 5.18
N THR A 267 -5.36 10.90 5.33
CA THR A 267 -6.66 11.43 4.88
C THR A 267 -7.11 12.64 5.72
N VAL A 268 -6.82 12.64 7.01
CA VAL A 268 -7.26 13.70 7.93
C VAL A 268 -6.23 14.82 8.06
N TRP A 269 -4.94 14.46 8.10
CA TRP A 269 -3.86 15.38 8.45
C TRP A 269 -3.67 16.51 7.44
N VAL A 270 -3.55 16.19 6.17
CA VAL A 270 -3.24 17.16 5.12
C VAL A 270 -4.31 18.28 5.01
N PRO A 271 -5.63 17.98 4.96
CA PRO A 271 -6.67 19.01 4.98
C PRO A 271 -6.65 19.89 6.23
N VAL A 272 -6.38 19.30 7.41
CA VAL A 272 -6.31 20.03 8.68
C VAL A 272 -5.17 21.04 8.65
N VAL A 273 -3.97 20.64 8.23
CA VAL A 273 -2.82 21.54 8.16
C VAL A 273 -3.05 22.67 7.16
N TYR A 274 -3.60 22.38 5.98
CA TYR A 274 -3.90 23.42 4.99
C TYR A 274 -4.96 24.41 5.50
N LYS A 275 -5.95 23.95 6.27
CA LYS A 275 -6.91 24.84 6.94
C LYS A 275 -6.21 25.76 7.94
N TRP A 276 -5.30 25.25 8.78
CA TRP A 276 -4.52 26.07 9.71
C TRP A 276 -3.64 27.09 8.98
N ALA A 277 -2.97 26.66 7.90
CA ALA A 277 -2.13 27.57 7.11
C ALA A 277 -2.95 28.67 6.42
N ALA A 278 -4.13 28.36 5.88
CA ALA A 278 -5.02 29.35 5.26
C ALA A 278 -5.62 30.34 6.27
N ALA A 279 -5.86 29.90 7.51
CA ALA A 279 -6.37 30.74 8.60
C ALA A 279 -5.26 31.51 9.34
N ASN A 280 -4.01 31.43 8.91
CA ASN A 280 -2.83 31.98 9.61
C ASN A 280 -2.76 31.57 11.10
N GLU A 281 -3.24 30.35 11.42
CA GLU A 281 -3.15 29.83 12.77
C GLU A 281 -1.70 29.51 13.17
N ASN A 282 -1.46 29.40 14.49
CA ASN A 282 -0.16 28.97 14.98
C ASN A 282 0.17 27.55 14.53
N LEU A 283 1.14 27.42 13.63
CA LEU A 283 1.59 26.16 13.05
C LEU A 283 2.49 25.33 13.99
N ASP A 284 2.80 25.84 15.20
CA ASP A 284 3.55 25.06 16.20
C ASP A 284 2.74 23.83 16.69
N LYS A 285 1.42 23.84 16.48
CA LYS A 285 0.57 22.65 16.66
C LYS A 285 1.07 21.43 15.84
N ILE A 286 1.69 21.67 14.69
CA ILE A 286 2.26 20.64 13.83
C ILE A 286 3.38 19.89 14.56
N PHE A 287 4.23 20.63 15.29
CA PHE A 287 5.33 20.01 16.05
C PHE A 287 4.83 19.10 17.18
N LYS A 288 3.72 19.49 17.80
CA LYS A 288 3.07 18.68 18.83
C LYS A 288 2.53 17.37 18.22
N VAL A 289 1.84 17.45 17.08
CA VAL A 289 1.34 16.26 16.37
C VAL A 289 2.49 15.36 15.91
N ASN A 290 3.58 15.95 15.41
CA ASN A 290 4.78 15.22 15.02
C ASN A 290 5.35 14.38 16.20
N ARG A 291 5.41 14.94 17.41
CA ARG A 291 5.86 14.21 18.62
C ARG A 291 4.92 13.07 18.99
N TYR A 292 3.59 13.25 18.88
CA TYR A 292 2.62 12.18 19.13
C TYR A 292 2.74 11.05 18.09
N VAL A 293 2.89 11.39 16.81
CA VAL A 293 3.06 10.39 15.75
C VAL A 293 4.37 9.63 15.95
N LEU A 294 5.47 10.32 16.29
CA LEU A 294 6.74 9.68 16.63
C LEU A 294 6.57 8.69 17.80
N LEU A 295 5.89 9.11 18.86
CA LEU A 295 5.60 8.24 20.02
C LEU A 295 4.86 6.96 19.60
N VAL A 296 3.80 7.09 18.77
CA VAL A 296 3.04 5.95 18.25
C VAL A 296 3.93 5.05 17.39
N VAL A 297 4.74 5.62 16.51
CA VAL A 297 5.68 4.86 15.65
C VAL A 297 6.66 4.05 16.50
N ILE A 298 7.26 4.64 17.54
CA ILE A 298 8.19 3.95 18.43
C ILE A 298 7.49 2.79 19.15
N ILE A 299 6.30 3.05 19.71
CA ILE A 299 5.52 2.02 20.42
C ILE A 299 5.22 0.85 19.49
N LEU A 300 4.76 1.10 18.27
CA LEU A 300 4.40 0.04 17.32
C LEU A 300 5.60 -0.78 16.88
N PHE A 301 6.76 -0.16 16.61
CA PHE A 301 7.99 -0.90 16.31
C PHE A 301 8.42 -1.78 17.48
N CYS A 302 8.42 -1.23 18.70
CA CYS A 302 8.82 -1.98 19.88
C CYS A 302 7.86 -3.14 20.19
N LEU A 303 6.55 -2.90 20.10
CA LEU A 303 5.55 -3.95 20.28
C LEU A 303 5.71 -5.06 19.24
N ALA A 304 5.93 -4.71 17.96
CA ALA A 304 6.19 -5.69 16.93
C ALA A 304 7.47 -6.48 17.19
N GLY A 305 8.55 -5.82 17.63
CA GLY A 305 9.79 -6.49 17.98
C GLY A 305 9.65 -7.46 19.14
N ILE A 306 8.87 -7.09 20.17
CA ILE A 306 8.62 -7.95 21.34
C ILE A 306 7.66 -9.09 21.00
N LEU A 307 6.60 -8.80 20.23
CA LEU A 307 5.51 -9.73 19.94
C LEU A 307 5.67 -10.48 18.61
N SER A 308 6.78 -10.30 17.90
CA SER A 308 7.01 -10.93 16.58
C SER A 308 6.84 -12.46 16.61
N ALA A 309 7.25 -13.10 17.71
CA ALA A 309 7.10 -14.55 17.90
C ALA A 309 5.63 -15.01 17.93
N VAL A 310 4.66 -14.14 18.25
CA VAL A 310 3.23 -14.50 18.26
C VAL A 310 2.75 -14.93 16.88
N VAL A 311 3.38 -14.44 15.82
CA VAL A 311 3.06 -14.82 14.43
C VAL A 311 3.26 -16.32 14.19
N THR A 312 4.19 -16.97 14.88
CA THR A 312 4.45 -18.40 14.74
C THR A 312 3.31 -19.29 15.26
N PHE A 313 2.42 -18.76 16.11
CA PHE A 313 1.21 -19.48 16.55
C PHE A 313 0.07 -19.39 15.55
N ILE A 314 0.13 -18.40 14.62
CA ILE A 314 -0.91 -18.16 13.63
C ILE A 314 -0.57 -18.86 12.31
N LEU A 315 0.71 -18.95 11.96
CA LEU A 315 1.21 -19.48 10.70
C LEU A 315 1.71 -20.93 10.83
N PRO A 316 1.67 -21.71 9.74
CA PRO A 316 2.33 -23.00 9.67
C PRO A 316 3.84 -22.90 9.96
N ASP A 317 4.45 -24.02 10.38
CA ASP A 317 5.87 -24.08 10.71
C ASP A 317 6.80 -23.63 9.59
N SER A 318 6.44 -23.88 8.33
CA SER A 318 7.17 -23.44 7.16
C SER A 318 7.34 -21.91 7.10
N TYR A 319 6.46 -21.13 7.73
CA TYR A 319 6.48 -19.66 7.76
C TYR A 319 7.12 -19.07 9.03
N LYS A 320 7.80 -19.86 9.86
CA LYS A 320 8.45 -19.39 11.10
C LYS A 320 9.38 -18.19 10.87
N ALA A 321 10.06 -18.12 9.72
CA ALA A 321 10.94 -17.02 9.38
C ALA A 321 10.25 -15.65 9.30
N VAL A 322 8.91 -15.62 9.11
CA VAL A 322 8.12 -14.38 9.05
C VAL A 322 8.28 -13.54 10.30
N GLN A 323 8.45 -14.16 11.49
CA GLN A 323 8.68 -13.43 12.74
C GLN A 323 9.90 -12.49 12.71
N TRP A 324 10.94 -12.85 11.95
CA TRP A 324 12.15 -12.03 11.81
C TRP A 324 12.00 -10.94 10.75
N ILE A 325 11.20 -11.19 9.72
CA ILE A 325 10.98 -10.31 8.57
C ILE A 325 9.96 -9.22 8.90
N LEU A 326 9.02 -9.48 9.81
CA LEU A 326 7.89 -8.60 10.13
C LEU A 326 8.33 -7.21 10.61
N VAL A 327 9.34 -7.15 11.49
CA VAL A 327 9.74 -5.88 12.12
C VAL A 327 10.24 -4.86 11.09
N PRO A 328 11.21 -5.18 10.21
CA PRO A 328 11.60 -4.24 9.17
C PRO A 328 10.47 -3.95 8.14
N CYS A 329 9.53 -4.88 7.89
CA CYS A 329 8.38 -4.60 7.01
C CYS A 329 7.47 -3.47 7.52
N LEU A 330 7.49 -3.16 8.83
CA LEU A 330 6.79 -2.00 9.39
C LEU A 330 7.44 -0.66 8.97
N GLY A 331 8.66 -0.67 8.47
CA GLY A 331 9.36 0.54 8.04
C GLY A 331 8.54 1.36 7.05
N TYR A 332 7.97 0.72 6.03
CA TYR A 332 7.12 1.41 5.05
C TYR A 332 5.96 2.16 5.71
N PRO A 333 4.95 1.52 6.32
CA PRO A 333 3.78 2.23 6.79
C PRO A 333 4.07 3.23 7.91
N LEU A 334 5.00 2.94 8.81
CA LEU A 334 5.26 3.77 9.97
C LEU A 334 6.15 4.98 9.67
N LEU A 335 7.25 4.79 8.94
CA LEU A 335 8.13 5.90 8.56
C LEU A 335 7.47 6.80 7.51
N TYR A 336 6.65 6.24 6.61
CA TYR A 336 5.81 7.02 5.73
C TYR A 336 4.85 7.91 6.52
N THR A 337 4.12 7.35 7.49
CA THR A 337 3.20 8.12 8.36
C THR A 337 3.91 9.24 9.08
N LEU A 338 5.10 8.98 9.63
CA LEU A 338 5.90 10.00 10.27
C LEU A 338 6.33 11.09 9.27
N SER A 339 6.71 10.73 8.05
CA SER A 339 7.07 11.68 7.01
C SER A 339 5.93 12.61 6.60
N GLU A 340 4.68 12.16 6.69
CA GLU A 340 3.49 12.99 6.41
C GLU A 340 3.39 14.19 7.39
N THR A 341 3.89 14.05 8.62
CA THR A 341 3.87 15.14 9.59
C THR A 341 4.83 16.28 9.25
N SER A 342 5.93 15.97 8.59
CA SER A 342 6.98 16.94 8.24
C SER A 342 6.87 17.49 6.82
N VAL A 343 6.38 16.69 5.86
CA VAL A 343 6.33 17.06 4.43
C VAL A 343 5.33 18.17 4.08
N VAL A 344 4.43 18.47 5.00
CA VAL A 344 3.36 19.49 4.80
C VAL A 344 3.90 20.86 4.37
N GLY A 345 5.12 21.21 4.76
CA GLY A 345 5.78 22.44 4.33
C GLY A 345 6.00 22.51 2.83
N LEU A 346 6.30 21.39 2.15
CA LEU A 346 6.41 21.35 0.68
C LEU A 346 5.06 21.59 -0.01
N GLY A 347 3.96 21.13 0.60
CA GLY A 347 2.61 21.41 0.10
C GLY A 347 2.22 22.89 0.29
N ILE A 348 2.47 23.46 1.48
CA ILE A 348 2.20 24.87 1.79
C ILE A 348 2.98 25.80 0.84
N THR A 349 4.25 25.49 0.58
CA THR A 349 5.11 26.27 -0.31
C THR A 349 4.95 25.91 -1.80
N ARG A 350 4.05 24.99 -2.15
CA ARG A 350 3.82 24.49 -3.51
C ARG A 350 5.05 23.88 -4.19
N ARG A 351 6.00 23.35 -3.42
CA ARG A 351 7.24 22.70 -3.88
C ARG A 351 7.12 21.17 -3.93
N THR A 352 5.98 20.66 -4.40
CA THR A 352 5.67 19.21 -4.41
C THR A 352 6.63 18.36 -5.24
N GLY A 353 7.33 18.96 -6.23
CA GLY A 353 8.37 18.27 -7.01
C GLY A 353 9.51 17.69 -6.15
N PHE A 354 9.82 18.32 -5.01
CA PHE A 354 10.82 17.78 -4.08
C PHE A 354 10.33 16.54 -3.32
N SER A 355 9.02 16.41 -3.10
CA SER A 355 8.46 15.16 -2.58
C SER A 355 8.59 14.02 -3.59
N MET A 356 8.40 14.30 -4.89
CA MET A 356 8.67 13.34 -5.96
C MET A 356 10.15 12.98 -6.04
N LEU A 357 11.06 13.96 -5.96
CA LEU A 357 12.51 13.72 -5.93
C LEU A 357 12.91 12.80 -4.76
N ALA A 358 12.34 13.01 -3.57
CA ALA A 358 12.56 12.12 -2.44
C ALA A 358 12.14 10.67 -2.73
N SER A 359 11.01 10.47 -3.44
CA SER A 359 10.56 9.13 -3.87
C SER A 359 11.55 8.49 -4.85
N VAL A 360 12.05 9.24 -5.82
CA VAL A 360 13.00 8.74 -6.82
C VAL A 360 14.34 8.35 -6.17
N ILE A 361 14.86 9.18 -5.26
CA ILE A 361 16.10 8.87 -4.55
C ILE A 361 15.91 7.64 -3.66
N ALA A 362 14.83 7.57 -2.89
CA ALA A 362 14.55 6.44 -2.04
C ALA A 362 14.35 5.15 -2.84
N PHE A 363 13.73 5.22 -4.02
CA PHE A 363 13.62 4.08 -4.94
C PHE A 363 15.00 3.62 -5.43
N GLY A 364 15.90 4.54 -5.79
CA GLY A 364 17.28 4.20 -6.14
C GLY A 364 18.00 3.49 -5.00
N VAL A 365 17.86 3.98 -3.76
CA VAL A 365 18.42 3.33 -2.56
C VAL A 365 17.83 1.94 -2.35
N ASN A 366 16.51 1.77 -2.55
CA ASN A 366 15.84 0.47 -2.46
C ASN A 366 16.35 -0.52 -3.51
N LEU A 367 16.51 -0.10 -4.77
CA LEU A 367 17.05 -0.96 -5.82
C LEU A 367 18.46 -1.43 -5.50
N LEU A 368 19.35 -0.51 -5.11
CA LEU A 368 20.73 -0.84 -4.74
C LEU A 368 20.79 -1.78 -3.54
N GLY A 369 19.99 -1.50 -2.50
CA GLY A 369 19.89 -2.35 -1.32
C GLY A 369 19.38 -3.75 -1.64
N ASN A 370 18.34 -3.87 -2.47
CA ASN A 370 17.78 -5.13 -2.89
C ASN A 370 18.79 -5.97 -3.70
N VAL A 371 19.47 -5.38 -4.70
CA VAL A 371 20.49 -6.07 -5.51
C VAL A 371 21.63 -6.61 -4.65
N TRP A 372 21.98 -5.91 -3.57
CA TRP A 372 23.08 -6.33 -2.69
C TRP A 372 22.64 -7.32 -1.60
N LEU A 373 21.44 -7.15 -1.02
CA LEU A 373 20.99 -7.91 0.16
C LEU A 373 20.17 -9.15 -0.22
N ILE A 374 19.36 -9.12 -1.27
CA ILE A 374 18.49 -10.25 -1.66
C ILE A 374 19.31 -11.51 -1.98
N PRO A 375 20.41 -11.47 -2.78
CA PRO A 375 21.18 -12.68 -3.07
C PRO A 375 21.76 -13.37 -1.83
N LYS A 376 21.98 -12.60 -0.75
CA LYS A 376 22.58 -13.10 0.50
C LYS A 376 21.56 -13.50 1.55
N HIS A 377 20.43 -12.80 1.63
CA HIS A 377 19.50 -12.87 2.75
C HIS A 377 18.04 -13.07 2.30
N GLY A 378 17.75 -13.23 1.01
CA GLY A 378 16.40 -13.47 0.51
C GLY A 378 15.38 -12.44 1.00
N ALA A 379 14.28 -12.91 1.56
CA ALA A 379 13.18 -12.10 2.11
C ALA A 379 13.63 -11.10 3.20
N ILE A 380 14.58 -11.50 4.04
CA ILE A 380 15.16 -10.62 5.07
C ILE A 380 15.88 -9.44 4.39
N GLY A 381 16.65 -9.71 3.34
CA GLY A 381 17.36 -8.68 2.59
C GLY A 381 16.43 -7.64 1.96
N ALA A 382 15.32 -8.09 1.37
CA ALA A 382 14.28 -7.22 0.83
C ALA A 382 13.63 -6.34 1.91
N ALA A 383 13.28 -6.92 3.05
CA ALA A 383 12.66 -6.20 4.16
C ALA A 383 13.60 -5.12 4.75
N ILE A 384 14.88 -5.44 4.92
CA ILE A 384 15.91 -4.49 5.38
C ILE A 384 16.06 -3.35 4.38
N SER A 385 16.19 -3.67 3.09
CA SER A 385 16.34 -2.67 2.03
C SER A 385 15.16 -1.69 2.01
N THR A 386 13.93 -2.21 2.09
CA THR A 386 12.72 -1.40 2.12
C THR A 386 12.63 -0.54 3.38
N CYS A 387 12.92 -1.09 4.57
CA CYS A 387 12.93 -0.33 5.81
C CYS A 387 13.91 0.85 5.75
N PHE A 388 15.14 0.59 5.31
CA PHE A 388 16.17 1.62 5.17
C PHE A 388 15.81 2.68 4.13
N SER A 389 15.25 2.28 3.00
CA SER A 389 14.84 3.20 1.94
C SER A 389 13.70 4.13 2.37
N PHE A 390 12.74 3.64 3.16
CA PHE A 390 11.70 4.49 3.75
C PHE A 390 12.23 5.40 4.86
N TRP A 391 13.29 5.02 5.54
CA TRP A 391 13.99 5.91 6.46
C TRP A 391 14.69 7.05 5.71
N VAL A 392 15.37 6.76 4.60
CA VAL A 392 15.96 7.77 3.71
C VAL A 392 14.84 8.68 3.12
N PHE A 393 13.75 8.10 2.68
CA PHE A 393 12.58 8.84 2.21
C PHE A 393 12.04 9.82 3.25
N PHE A 394 11.89 9.38 4.50
CA PHE A 394 11.47 10.22 5.62
C PHE A 394 12.44 11.38 5.84
N ILE A 395 13.75 11.12 5.88
CA ILE A 395 14.78 12.16 6.06
C ILE A 395 14.72 13.18 4.95
N LEU A 396 14.70 12.73 3.68
CA LEU A 396 14.68 13.64 2.52
C LEU A 396 13.45 14.54 2.51
N ARG A 397 12.27 13.97 2.75
CA ARG A 397 11.04 14.76 2.82
C ARG A 397 11.07 15.79 3.94
N THR A 398 11.64 15.42 5.08
CA THR A 398 11.80 16.32 6.24
C THR A 398 12.79 17.44 5.95
N GLU A 399 13.98 17.14 5.42
CA GLU A 399 14.99 18.15 5.12
C GLU A 399 14.55 19.09 3.99
N PHE A 400 13.95 18.57 2.92
CA PHE A 400 13.38 19.43 1.88
C PHE A 400 12.28 20.34 2.43
N SER A 401 11.42 19.84 3.33
CA SER A 401 10.40 20.66 3.96
C SER A 401 11.01 21.76 4.84
N ILE A 402 12.04 21.45 5.61
CA ILE A 402 12.76 22.43 6.45
C ILE A 402 13.42 23.51 5.57
N TYR A 403 14.06 23.09 4.48
CA TYR A 403 14.75 24.01 3.59
C TYR A 403 13.82 25.03 2.94
N PHE A 404 12.61 24.62 2.52
CA PHE A 404 11.68 25.49 1.78
C PHE A 404 10.64 26.18 2.67
N TRP A 405 10.47 25.77 3.91
CA TRP A 405 9.37 26.28 4.72
C TRP A 405 9.83 26.77 6.11
N LYS A 406 9.89 25.92 7.11
CA LYS A 406 10.18 26.27 8.51
C LYS A 406 10.98 25.16 9.17
N ALA A 407 11.90 25.56 10.06
CA ALA A 407 12.64 24.58 10.88
C ALA A 407 11.69 23.76 11.75
N ILE A 408 11.87 22.45 11.72
CA ILE A 408 11.13 21.46 12.53
C ILE A 408 12.13 20.86 13.51
N PRO A 409 11.80 20.71 14.81
CA PRO A 409 12.65 20.02 15.78
C PRO A 409 12.84 18.54 15.35
N ARG A 410 13.99 18.21 14.77
CA ARG A 410 14.22 16.91 14.11
C ARG A 410 15.18 15.97 14.83
N LEU A 411 15.99 16.48 15.75
CA LEU A 411 17.04 15.67 16.38
C LEU A 411 16.48 14.41 17.06
N GLY A 412 15.44 14.58 17.87
CA GLY A 412 14.77 13.45 18.53
C GLY A 412 14.16 12.46 17.56
N MET A 413 13.55 12.96 16.44
CA MET A 413 13.01 12.08 15.39
C MET A 413 14.11 11.23 14.76
N TYR A 414 15.25 11.84 14.41
CA TYR A 414 16.36 11.13 13.75
C TYR A 414 17.02 10.12 14.68
N ILE A 415 17.23 10.47 15.95
CA ILE A 415 17.80 9.54 16.93
C ILE A 415 16.89 8.31 17.08
N TYR A 416 15.59 8.49 17.35
CA TYR A 416 14.69 7.36 17.54
C TYR A 416 14.51 6.55 16.26
N THR A 417 14.28 7.18 15.10
CA THR A 417 14.11 6.42 13.85
C THR A 417 15.37 5.68 13.45
N THR A 418 16.56 6.23 13.71
CA THR A 418 17.85 5.53 13.51
C THR A 418 17.92 4.28 14.39
N LEU A 419 17.62 4.41 15.70
CA LEU A 419 17.60 3.27 16.62
C LEU A 419 16.61 2.21 16.17
N LEU A 420 15.37 2.61 15.77
CA LEU A 420 14.35 1.68 15.29
C LEU A 420 14.78 0.92 14.05
N VAL A 421 15.36 1.61 13.06
CA VAL A 421 15.83 0.99 11.82
C VAL A 421 17.03 0.08 12.08
N GLN A 422 18.03 0.53 12.84
CA GLN A 422 19.18 -0.31 13.23
C GLN A 422 18.72 -1.54 14.00
N GLY A 423 17.84 -1.36 15.00
CA GLY A 423 17.26 -2.47 15.76
C GLY A 423 16.51 -3.45 14.88
N SER A 424 15.73 -2.96 13.90
CA SER A 424 14.99 -3.81 12.94
C SER A 424 15.93 -4.62 12.05
N VAL A 425 17.01 -3.99 11.56
CA VAL A 425 18.03 -4.66 10.72
C VAL A 425 18.74 -5.78 11.50
N ILE A 426 19.20 -5.46 12.71
CA ILE A 426 19.93 -6.42 13.54
C ILE A 426 18.99 -7.54 14.02
N HIS A 427 17.73 -7.19 14.36
CA HIS A 427 16.69 -8.17 14.71
C HIS A 427 16.46 -9.15 13.55
N ALA A 428 16.30 -8.67 12.32
CA ALA A 428 16.08 -9.54 11.17
C ALA A 428 17.24 -10.48 10.86
N LEU A 429 18.48 -10.04 11.08
CA LEU A 429 19.67 -10.83 10.78
C LEU A 429 20.07 -11.81 11.89
N TYR A 430 19.87 -11.45 13.16
CA TYR A 430 20.46 -12.16 14.29
C TYR A 430 19.47 -12.63 15.37
N ALA A 431 18.15 -12.35 15.25
CA ALA A 431 17.20 -12.69 16.30
C ALA A 431 17.07 -14.19 16.53
N ASN A 432 17.34 -15.03 15.52
CA ASN A 432 17.34 -16.48 15.69
C ASN A 432 18.39 -16.95 16.72
N SER A 433 19.49 -16.26 16.87
CA SER A 433 20.56 -16.57 17.84
C SER A 433 20.52 -15.74 19.12
N LEU A 434 19.89 -14.55 19.10
CA LEU A 434 19.97 -13.55 20.17
C LEU A 434 18.59 -13.05 20.64
N GLN A 435 17.54 -13.86 20.54
CA GLN A 435 16.14 -13.47 20.77
C GLN A 435 15.92 -12.72 22.10
N ASN A 436 16.48 -13.19 23.21
CA ASN A 436 16.30 -12.57 24.52
C ASN A 436 16.91 -11.16 24.60
N TYR A 437 18.06 -10.93 23.92
CA TYR A 437 18.71 -9.62 23.90
C TYR A 437 17.90 -8.61 23.10
N PHE A 438 17.21 -9.05 22.03
CA PHE A 438 16.34 -8.18 21.26
C PHE A 438 15.08 -7.79 22.00
N THR A 439 14.50 -8.69 22.78
CA THR A 439 13.38 -8.34 23.68
C THR A 439 13.80 -7.26 24.65
N LEU A 440 14.99 -7.41 25.27
CA LEU A 440 15.55 -6.39 26.14
C LEU A 440 15.78 -5.06 25.43
N TYR A 441 16.34 -5.07 24.22
CA TYR A 441 16.56 -3.88 23.40
C TYR A 441 15.26 -3.10 23.16
N TRP A 442 14.20 -3.77 22.73
CA TRP A 442 12.92 -3.14 22.47
C TRP A 442 12.27 -2.62 23.77
N CYS A 443 12.41 -3.35 24.89
CA CYS A 443 11.96 -2.90 26.19
C CYS A 443 12.72 -1.65 26.66
N LEU A 444 14.03 -1.56 26.46
CA LEU A 444 14.82 -0.39 26.81
C LEU A 444 14.39 0.85 26.03
N ILE A 445 14.10 0.71 24.72
CA ILE A 445 13.53 1.82 23.94
C ILE A 445 12.18 2.24 24.50
N LEU A 446 11.28 1.31 24.83
CA LEU A 446 9.99 1.65 25.45
C LEU A 446 10.14 2.39 26.79
N VAL A 447 11.07 1.94 27.65
CA VAL A 447 11.35 2.61 28.92
C VAL A 447 11.88 4.02 28.69
N SER A 448 12.71 4.24 27.68
CA SER A 448 13.21 5.58 27.36
C SER A 448 12.10 6.59 27.04
N LEU A 449 10.93 6.12 26.53
CA LEU A 449 9.78 7.00 26.25
C LEU A 449 9.25 7.72 27.50
N PHE A 450 9.28 7.07 28.66
CA PHE A 450 8.85 7.69 29.91
C PHE A 450 9.70 8.90 30.31
N PHE A 451 10.95 8.95 29.87
CA PHE A 451 11.83 10.08 30.12
C PHE A 451 11.66 11.20 29.11
N PHE A 452 11.61 10.86 27.80
CA PHE A 452 11.63 11.84 26.71
C PHE A 452 10.24 12.32 26.27
N PHE A 453 9.18 11.55 26.52
CA PHE A 453 7.79 11.84 26.11
C PHE A 453 6.84 11.94 27.33
N LYS A 454 7.37 12.27 28.51
CA LYS A 454 6.58 12.36 29.76
C LYS A 454 5.36 13.25 29.61
N ASN A 455 5.52 14.43 29.02
CA ASN A 455 4.44 15.39 28.84
C ASN A 455 3.34 14.87 27.93
N GLU A 456 3.70 14.30 26.78
CA GLU A 456 2.78 13.74 25.81
C GLU A 456 1.98 12.56 26.38
N ILE A 457 2.62 11.71 27.17
CA ILE A 457 1.99 10.57 27.85
C ILE A 457 0.98 11.05 28.88
N PHE A 458 1.33 12.04 29.71
CA PHE A 458 0.43 12.61 30.70
C PHE A 458 -0.76 13.34 30.07
N GLU A 459 -0.54 14.16 29.05
CA GLU A 459 -1.62 14.83 28.31
C GLU A 459 -2.57 13.83 27.68
N SER A 460 -2.06 12.78 27.02
CA SER A 460 -2.88 11.72 26.43
C SER A 460 -3.74 11.02 27.49
N LYS A 461 -3.17 10.71 28.65
CA LYS A 461 -3.88 10.08 29.76
C LYS A 461 -5.00 10.98 30.31
N SER A 462 -4.76 12.27 30.46
CA SER A 462 -5.77 13.25 30.92
C SER A 462 -6.90 13.41 29.90
N PHE A 463 -6.58 13.47 28.61
CA PHE A 463 -7.55 13.56 27.53
C PHE A 463 -8.49 12.33 27.49
N ILE A 464 -7.93 11.13 27.57
CA ILE A 464 -8.70 9.88 27.60
C ILE A 464 -9.61 9.85 28.81
N LYS A 465 -9.10 10.23 29.99
CA LYS A 465 -9.88 10.25 31.23
C LYS A 465 -11.07 11.21 31.13
N ASN A 466 -10.87 12.42 30.61
CA ASN A 466 -11.93 13.41 30.44
C ASN A 466 -13.00 12.92 29.46
N LYS A 467 -12.58 12.31 28.33
CA LYS A 467 -13.51 11.80 27.34
C LYS A 467 -14.33 10.60 27.83
N ILE A 468 -13.76 9.75 28.69
CA ILE A 468 -14.51 8.66 29.35
C ILE A 468 -15.54 9.23 30.35
N TYR A 469 -15.22 10.33 31.03
CA TYR A 469 -16.17 11.03 31.91
C TYR A 469 -17.34 11.63 31.11
N GLU A 470 -17.04 12.32 29.98
CA GLU A 470 -18.07 12.87 29.07
C GLU A 470 -18.99 11.81 28.45
N MET A 471 -18.52 10.58 28.22
CA MET A 471 -19.34 9.48 27.70
C MET A 471 -20.19 8.78 28.78
N LYS A 472 -19.89 9.01 30.06
CA LYS A 472 -20.61 8.44 31.20
C LYS A 472 -21.64 9.42 31.82
N SER A 473 -21.51 10.71 31.52
CA SER A 473 -22.49 11.76 31.84
C SER A 473 -23.54 11.87 30.72
#